data_fd72c7ac8027dd36172bf67e1fc5883e
#
_entry.id   fd72c7ac8027dd36172bf67e1fc5883e
#
_cell.length_a   1.000
_cell.length_b   1.000
_cell.length_c   1.000
_cell.angle_alpha   90.00
_cell.angle_beta   90.00
_cell.angle_gamma   90.00
#
_symmetry.space_group_name_H-M   'P 1'
#
loop_
_entity.id
_entity.type
_entity.pdbx_description
1 polymer ?
#
loop_
_entity_poly.entity_id
_entity_poly.type
_entity_poly.pdbx_seq_one_letter_code
_entity_poly.pdbx_strand_id
1 'polypeptide(L)'
;KINGVINIIGHAGSGTHLIIDNKVHAFSNKNAISILKNSQINVYHDENEKIIRIKKVSDKYDHKIISKIDLHLPINSNIRGEIKNSDLSISKLRGTFAIKSESTDSKLTNLSGDINFNTKGGNIIANKLSGSVQLNVISGDIDIFDCSSNTITNIENGNIIINSLQGKLISNTTLGETLISNIEGDLCEININVGSLKITNCKSDLNAKIDIGN
;
A
#
# COMPACT_ATOMS: atom_id res chain seq x y z
N LYS A 1 -1.91 13.89 -10.31
CA LYS A 1 -2.62 12.63 -10.48
C LYS A 1 -1.85 11.79 -11.49
N ILE A 2 -1.32 10.64 -11.08
CA ILE A 2 -0.62 9.70 -11.97
C ILE A 2 -1.64 8.60 -12.28
N ASN A 3 -2.01 8.41 -13.55
CA ASN A 3 -2.72 7.21 -13.97
C ASN A 3 -1.66 6.21 -14.41
N GLY A 4 -1.60 5.04 -13.78
CA GLY A 4 -0.62 4.02 -14.18
C GLY A 4 -0.13 3.17 -13.05
N VAL A 5 1.13 2.79 -13.09
CA VAL A 5 1.76 1.87 -12.13
C VAL A 5 2.99 2.52 -11.52
N ILE A 6 3.13 2.37 -10.21
CA ILE A 6 4.31 2.81 -9.45
C ILE A 6 4.91 1.58 -8.76
N ASN A 7 6.14 1.23 -9.15
CA ASN A 7 6.91 0.18 -8.51
C ASN A 7 8.07 0.79 -7.73
N ILE A 8 8.19 0.43 -6.46
CA ILE A 8 9.30 0.84 -5.59
C ILE A 8 9.98 -0.43 -5.09
N ILE A 9 11.24 -0.59 -5.42
CA ILE A 9 11.96 -1.85 -5.21
C ILE A 9 13.27 -1.59 -4.48
N GLY A 10 13.49 -2.26 -3.35
CA GLY A 10 14.75 -2.23 -2.63
C GLY A 10 15.83 -3.09 -3.29
N HIS A 11 17.07 -2.62 -3.28
CA HIS A 11 18.24 -3.36 -3.75
C HIS A 11 19.45 -3.17 -2.82
N ALA A 12 20.45 -4.05 -2.94
CA ALA A 12 21.63 -4.06 -2.06
C ALA A 12 22.64 -2.93 -2.33
N GLY A 13 22.55 -2.24 -3.46
CA GLY A 13 23.44 -1.13 -3.81
C GLY A 13 23.09 0.16 -3.05
N SER A 14 23.95 1.14 -3.12
CA SER A 14 23.79 2.46 -2.49
C SER A 14 23.14 3.51 -3.40
N GLY A 15 23.07 3.27 -4.70
CA GLY A 15 22.51 4.20 -5.66
C GLY A 15 20.98 4.16 -5.73
N THR A 16 20.40 5.23 -6.26
CA THR A 16 18.97 5.29 -6.58
C THR A 16 18.79 5.38 -8.08
N HIS A 17 17.90 4.56 -8.63
CA HIS A 17 17.59 4.56 -10.04
C HIS A 17 16.10 4.80 -10.25
N LEU A 18 15.76 5.77 -11.08
CA LEU A 18 14.38 6.11 -11.43
C LEU A 18 14.18 6.01 -12.94
N ILE A 19 13.20 5.21 -13.32
CA ILE A 19 12.78 5.06 -14.72
C ILE A 19 11.32 5.51 -14.81
N ILE A 20 11.02 6.39 -15.76
CA ILE A 20 9.67 6.90 -16.01
C ILE A 20 9.32 6.69 -17.47
N ASP A 21 8.35 5.84 -17.72
CA ASP A 21 7.79 5.60 -19.03
C ASP A 21 6.39 6.21 -19.14
N ASN A 22 6.19 7.11 -20.10
CA ASN A 22 4.90 7.74 -20.35
C ASN A 22 4.33 7.29 -21.70
N LYS A 23 3.11 6.76 -21.68
CA LYS A 23 2.33 6.46 -22.88
C LYS A 23 1.22 7.50 -23.03
N VAL A 24 1.08 8.04 -24.23
CA VAL A 24 0.09 9.07 -24.55
C VAL A 24 -0.88 8.56 -25.61
N HIS A 25 -2.17 8.75 -25.35
CA HIS A 25 -3.22 8.55 -26.33
C HIS A 25 -3.56 9.89 -27.02
N ALA A 26 -3.21 10.02 -28.29
CA ALA A 26 -3.41 11.24 -29.06
C ALA A 26 -3.77 10.95 -30.51
N PHE A 27 -4.45 11.89 -31.17
CA PHE A 27 -4.90 11.78 -32.55
C PHE A 27 -3.76 11.95 -33.58
N SER A 28 -2.62 12.54 -33.17
CA SER A 28 -1.47 12.74 -34.04
C SER A 28 -0.18 12.83 -33.23
N ASN A 29 0.98 12.59 -33.86
CA ASN A 29 2.29 12.72 -33.24
C ASN A 29 2.54 14.15 -32.72
N LYS A 30 2.12 15.20 -33.43
CA LYS A 30 2.26 16.59 -33.00
C LYS A 30 1.46 16.85 -31.70
N ASN A 31 0.27 16.30 -31.61
CA ASN A 31 -0.57 16.39 -30.41
C ASN A 31 0.05 15.58 -29.23
N ALA A 32 0.57 14.37 -29.49
CA ALA A 32 1.25 13.58 -28.48
C ALA A 32 2.47 14.31 -27.88
N ILE A 33 3.30 14.91 -28.73
CA ILE A 33 4.45 15.69 -28.28
C ILE A 33 4.04 16.89 -27.42
N SER A 34 2.98 17.59 -27.80
CA SER A 34 2.43 18.72 -27.03
C SER A 34 1.94 18.29 -25.65
N ILE A 35 1.23 17.17 -25.59
CA ILE A 35 0.74 16.59 -24.31
C ILE A 35 1.91 16.22 -23.41
N LEU A 36 2.92 15.52 -23.94
CA LEU A 36 4.11 15.11 -23.15
C LEU A 36 4.91 16.30 -22.62
N LYS A 37 5.08 17.36 -23.42
CA LYS A 37 5.81 18.58 -22.99
C LYS A 37 5.11 19.29 -21.83
N ASN A 38 3.79 19.23 -21.75
CA ASN A 38 3.02 19.87 -20.71
C ASN A 38 2.79 19.00 -19.47
N SER A 39 3.17 17.72 -19.52
CA SER A 39 2.98 16.77 -18.43
C SER A 39 4.34 16.32 -17.89
N GLN A 40 4.90 17.11 -17.00
CA GLN A 40 6.21 16.86 -16.43
C GLN A 40 6.12 16.16 -15.07
N ILE A 41 6.97 15.17 -14.88
CA ILE A 41 7.29 14.62 -13.57
C ILE A 41 8.58 15.29 -13.11
N ASN A 42 8.50 16.10 -12.06
CA ASN A 42 9.63 16.76 -11.49
C ASN A 42 10.27 15.85 -10.44
N VAL A 43 11.57 15.65 -10.55
CA VAL A 43 12.37 14.91 -9.59
C VAL A 43 13.35 15.89 -8.94
N TYR A 44 13.26 16.00 -7.62
CA TYR A 44 14.16 16.82 -6.81
C TYR A 44 14.99 15.91 -5.93
N HIS A 45 16.28 16.07 -5.93
CA HIS A 45 17.20 15.38 -5.04
C HIS A 45 17.82 16.40 -4.08
N ASP A 46 17.63 16.17 -2.78
CA ASP A 46 18.31 16.91 -1.72
C ASP A 46 19.41 16.01 -1.15
N GLU A 47 20.66 16.33 -1.48
CA GLU A 47 21.82 15.54 -1.06
C GLU A 47 22.08 15.66 0.46
N ASN A 48 21.75 16.80 1.08
CA ASN A 48 21.97 17.03 2.50
C ASN A 48 20.97 16.26 3.35
N GLU A 49 19.69 16.31 2.97
CA GLU A 49 18.61 15.59 3.65
C GLU A 49 18.48 14.14 3.19
N LYS A 50 19.17 13.74 2.12
CA LYS A 50 19.05 12.43 1.45
C LYS A 50 17.60 12.12 1.05
N ILE A 51 16.89 13.14 0.57
CA ILE A 51 15.48 13.05 0.17
C ILE A 51 15.37 13.14 -1.34
N ILE A 52 14.62 12.21 -1.93
CA ILE A 52 14.16 12.30 -3.32
C ILE A 52 12.67 12.61 -3.30
N ARG A 53 12.30 13.73 -3.93
CA ARG A 53 10.90 14.13 -4.10
C ARG A 53 10.51 13.96 -5.56
N ILE A 54 9.51 13.13 -5.79
CA ILE A 54 8.93 12.92 -7.13
C ILE A 54 7.54 13.55 -7.11
N LYS A 55 7.35 14.56 -7.97
CA LYS A 55 6.08 15.28 -8.07
C LYS A 55 5.65 15.36 -9.53
N LYS A 56 4.46 14.83 -9.83
CA LYS A 56 3.82 15.09 -11.11
C LYS A 56 3.14 16.47 -11.09
N VAL A 57 3.43 17.29 -12.07
CA VAL A 57 2.69 18.52 -12.32
C VAL A 57 1.38 18.12 -13.00
N SER A 58 0.25 18.42 -12.36
CA SER A 58 -1.08 18.11 -12.90
C SER A 58 -1.37 18.98 -14.12
N ASP A 59 -1.85 18.37 -15.21
CA ASP A 59 -2.26 19.05 -16.43
C ASP A 59 -3.68 18.61 -16.84
N LYS A 60 -4.37 19.44 -17.61
CA LYS A 60 -5.67 19.15 -18.24
C LYS A 60 -5.68 17.87 -19.09
N TYR A 61 -4.53 17.35 -19.47
CA TYR A 61 -4.36 16.16 -20.29
C TYR A 61 -3.99 14.89 -19.50
N ASP A 62 -4.01 14.93 -18.17
CA ASP A 62 -3.63 13.78 -17.32
C ASP A 62 -4.37 12.48 -17.64
N HIS A 63 -5.64 12.58 -18.08
CA HIS A 63 -6.45 11.42 -18.48
C HIS A 63 -5.96 10.73 -19.76
N LYS A 64 -5.09 11.37 -20.53
CA LYS A 64 -4.51 10.83 -21.78
C LYS A 64 -3.14 10.21 -21.58
N ILE A 65 -2.59 10.28 -20.38
CA ILE A 65 -1.25 9.81 -20.07
C ILE A 65 -1.32 8.65 -19.09
N ILE A 66 -0.70 7.55 -19.47
CA ILE A 66 -0.45 6.41 -18.58
C ILE A 66 1.04 6.41 -18.26
N SER A 67 1.38 6.52 -16.99
CA SER A 67 2.78 6.56 -16.54
C SER A 67 3.15 5.27 -15.84
N LYS A 68 4.29 4.68 -16.19
CA LYS A 68 4.95 3.65 -15.40
C LYS A 68 6.17 4.25 -14.73
N ILE A 69 6.24 4.15 -13.41
CA ILE A 69 7.35 4.65 -12.60
C ILE A 69 8.00 3.46 -11.91
N ASP A 70 9.24 3.17 -12.23
CA ASP A 70 10.06 2.17 -11.56
C ASP A 70 11.15 2.90 -10.76
N LEU A 71 11.07 2.84 -9.43
CA LEU A 71 12.00 3.47 -8.49
C LEU A 71 12.76 2.37 -7.72
N HIS A 72 14.06 2.29 -7.96
CA HIS A 72 14.96 1.40 -7.25
C HIS A 72 15.73 2.16 -6.17
N LEU A 73 15.59 1.73 -4.92
CA LEU A 73 16.18 2.36 -3.74
C LEU A 73 17.13 1.43 -3.01
N PRO A 74 18.11 1.95 -2.27
CA PRO A 74 18.84 1.15 -1.28
C PRO A 74 17.86 0.45 -0.32
N ILE A 75 18.17 -0.79 0.06
CA ILE A 75 17.28 -1.60 0.90
C ILE A 75 16.86 -0.91 2.20
N ASN A 76 17.71 -0.07 2.78
CA ASN A 76 17.43 0.71 3.98
C ASN A 76 16.94 2.11 3.58
N SER A 77 15.70 2.22 3.12
CA SER A 77 15.11 3.49 2.70
C SER A 77 13.75 3.71 3.32
N ASN A 78 13.50 4.95 3.74
CA ASN A 78 12.20 5.38 4.21
C ASN A 78 11.38 5.93 3.05
N ILE A 79 10.05 5.66 3.07
CA ILE A 79 9.14 6.15 2.05
C ILE A 79 8.03 6.94 2.71
N ARG A 80 7.82 8.16 2.23
CA ARG A 80 6.65 8.95 2.55
C ARG A 80 6.01 9.45 1.27
N GLY A 81 4.72 9.18 1.08
CA GLY A 81 4.08 9.54 -0.18
C GLY A 81 2.57 9.66 -0.12
N GLU A 82 2.05 10.36 -1.11
CA GLU A 82 0.62 10.43 -1.43
C GLU A 82 0.43 10.01 -2.88
N ILE A 83 -0.43 9.01 -3.09
CA ILE A 83 -0.64 8.38 -4.41
C ILE A 83 -2.13 8.39 -4.73
N LYS A 84 -2.47 8.74 -5.96
CA LYS A 84 -3.87 8.78 -6.41
C LYS A 84 -4.01 8.12 -7.78
N ASN A 85 -5.01 7.24 -7.90
CA ASN A 85 -5.43 6.61 -9.17
C ASN A 85 -4.30 5.87 -9.90
N SER A 86 -3.51 5.10 -9.17
CA SER A 86 -2.39 4.33 -9.72
C SER A 86 -2.26 3.04 -8.94
N ASP A 87 -1.86 1.98 -9.59
CA ASP A 87 -1.44 0.77 -8.87
C ASP A 87 -0.09 1.00 -8.21
N LEU A 88 0.06 0.56 -6.96
CA LEU A 88 1.29 0.70 -6.20
C LEU A 88 1.87 -0.66 -5.83
N SER A 89 3.15 -0.84 -6.09
CA SER A 89 3.91 -1.99 -5.58
C SER A 89 5.15 -1.52 -4.84
N ILE A 90 5.31 -1.92 -3.58
CA ILE A 90 6.51 -1.64 -2.77
C ILE A 90 7.09 -2.97 -2.31
N SER A 91 8.38 -3.18 -2.54
CA SER A 91 9.01 -4.45 -2.19
C SER A 91 10.46 -4.36 -1.77
N LYS A 92 10.89 -5.33 -0.93
CA LYS A 92 12.30 -5.56 -0.54
C LYS A 92 12.96 -4.36 0.14
N LEU A 93 12.25 -3.68 1.04
CA LEU A 93 12.76 -2.51 1.74
C LEU A 93 12.68 -2.68 3.26
N ARG A 94 13.55 -1.96 3.95
CA ARG A 94 13.58 -1.85 5.41
C ARG A 94 13.58 -0.38 5.81
N GLY A 95 12.66 0.02 6.69
CA GLY A 95 12.55 1.40 7.13
C GLY A 95 11.17 1.79 7.59
N THR A 96 10.85 3.07 7.46
CA THR A 96 9.53 3.62 7.79
C THR A 96 8.76 3.92 6.51
N PHE A 97 7.53 3.44 6.44
CA PHE A 97 6.64 3.60 5.29
C PHE A 97 5.38 4.35 5.72
N ALA A 98 5.23 5.59 5.32
CA ALA A 98 4.08 6.42 5.60
C ALA A 98 3.37 6.80 4.28
N ILE A 99 2.39 6.00 3.88
CA ILE A 99 1.71 6.11 2.59
C ILE A 99 0.25 6.51 2.79
N LYS A 100 -0.18 7.49 2.01
CA LYS A 100 -1.59 7.82 1.84
C LYS A 100 -1.98 7.57 0.39
N SER A 101 -3.11 6.91 0.17
CA SER A 101 -3.57 6.67 -1.20
C SER A 101 -5.07 6.94 -1.37
N GLU A 102 -5.47 7.09 -2.63
CA GLU A 102 -6.85 7.30 -3.03
C GLU A 102 -7.08 6.59 -4.37
N SER A 103 -8.04 5.66 -4.42
CA SER A 103 -8.33 4.83 -5.60
C SER A 103 -7.09 4.12 -6.13
N THR A 104 -6.42 3.34 -5.26
CA THR A 104 -5.11 2.73 -5.54
C THR A 104 -5.10 1.31 -5.00
N ASP A 105 -4.95 0.33 -5.88
CA ASP A 105 -4.64 -1.03 -5.46
C ASP A 105 -3.15 -1.12 -5.11
N SER A 106 -2.87 -1.70 -3.95
CA SER A 106 -1.54 -1.66 -3.36
C SER A 106 -1.03 -3.03 -2.99
N LYS A 107 0.22 -3.32 -3.39
CA LYS A 107 0.92 -4.56 -3.05
C LYS A 107 2.18 -4.24 -2.25
N LEU A 108 2.22 -4.71 -1.01
CA LEU A 108 3.34 -4.55 -0.08
C LEU A 108 3.99 -5.93 0.13
N THR A 109 5.26 -6.08 -0.23
CA THR A 109 5.90 -7.41 -0.20
C THR A 109 7.32 -7.35 0.34
N ASN A 110 7.66 -8.23 1.30
CA ASN A 110 9.00 -8.26 1.92
C ASN A 110 9.43 -6.89 2.45
N LEU A 111 8.59 -6.27 3.28
CA LEU A 111 8.91 -5.03 3.97
C LEU A 111 9.16 -5.28 5.45
N SER A 112 10.11 -4.54 6.02
CA SER A 112 10.46 -4.63 7.43
C SER A 112 10.55 -3.25 8.05
N GLY A 113 9.92 -3.04 9.21
CA GLY A 113 9.95 -1.81 9.99
C GLY A 113 8.56 -1.28 10.30
N ASP A 114 8.41 0.05 10.31
CA ASP A 114 7.14 0.70 10.66
C ASP A 114 6.35 1.03 9.40
N ILE A 115 5.22 0.35 9.21
CA ILE A 115 4.38 0.49 8.02
C ILE A 115 3.05 1.11 8.44
N ASN A 116 2.76 2.30 7.93
CA ASN A 116 1.48 2.99 8.10
C ASN A 116 0.91 3.30 6.71
N PHE A 117 -0.12 2.58 6.33
CA PHE A 117 -0.76 2.70 5.03
C PHE A 117 -2.23 3.10 5.20
N ASN A 118 -2.61 4.23 4.61
CA ASN A 118 -3.96 4.75 4.68
C ASN A 118 -4.51 4.93 3.28
N THR A 119 -5.62 4.27 2.94
CA THR A 119 -6.29 4.44 1.64
C THR A 119 -7.76 4.80 1.78
N LYS A 120 -8.23 5.68 0.91
CA LYS A 120 -9.66 5.98 0.79
C LYS A 120 -10.40 4.99 -0.10
N GLY A 121 -9.71 4.30 -0.99
CA GLY A 121 -10.27 3.28 -1.86
C GLY A 121 -9.20 2.47 -2.55
N GLY A 122 -9.54 1.22 -2.92
CA GLY A 122 -8.64 0.23 -3.46
C GLY A 122 -8.20 -0.81 -2.43
N ASN A 123 -7.70 -1.92 -2.92
CA ASN A 123 -7.35 -3.09 -2.11
C ASN A 123 -5.88 -3.04 -1.66
N ILE A 124 -5.60 -3.63 -0.51
CA ILE A 124 -4.23 -3.80 0.00
C ILE A 124 -3.91 -5.29 0.08
N ILE A 125 -2.86 -5.72 -0.62
CA ILE A 125 -2.27 -7.05 -0.47
C ILE A 125 -0.94 -6.91 0.26
N ALA A 126 -0.83 -7.47 1.45
CA ALA A 126 0.34 -7.46 2.32
C ALA A 126 0.94 -8.86 2.43
N ASN A 127 2.18 -9.04 2.04
CA ASN A 127 2.85 -10.35 2.06
C ASN A 127 4.26 -10.23 2.63
N LYS A 128 4.58 -11.09 3.59
CA LYS A 128 5.91 -11.13 4.24
C LYS A 128 6.33 -9.78 4.82
N LEU A 129 5.44 -9.17 5.58
CA LEU A 129 5.73 -7.96 6.35
C LEU A 129 6.25 -8.33 7.74
N SER A 130 7.16 -7.50 8.27
CA SER A 130 7.67 -7.65 9.63
C SER A 130 7.83 -6.31 10.33
N GLY A 131 7.66 -6.29 11.66
CA GLY A 131 7.74 -5.10 12.50
C GLY A 131 6.37 -4.60 12.96
N SER A 132 6.08 -3.32 12.82
CA SER A 132 4.78 -2.71 13.17
C SER A 132 4.01 -2.36 11.90
N VAL A 133 2.80 -2.89 11.76
CA VAL A 133 1.98 -2.71 10.55
C VAL A 133 0.64 -2.12 10.92
N GLN A 134 0.28 -0.99 10.33
CA GLN A 134 -1.03 -0.38 10.44
C GLN A 134 -1.60 -0.13 9.04
N LEU A 135 -2.74 -0.77 8.74
CA LEU A 135 -3.44 -0.65 7.47
C LEU A 135 -4.84 -0.08 7.72
N ASN A 136 -5.14 1.06 7.12
CA ASN A 136 -6.43 1.73 7.25
C ASN A 136 -7.07 1.89 5.86
N VAL A 137 -8.28 1.37 5.68
CA VAL A 137 -9.02 1.36 4.43
C VAL A 137 -10.43 1.90 4.65
N ILE A 138 -10.85 2.90 3.87
CA ILE A 138 -12.25 3.36 3.90
C ILE A 138 -13.12 2.44 3.05
N SER A 139 -12.68 2.11 1.82
CA SER A 139 -13.43 1.23 0.92
C SER A 139 -12.49 0.37 0.07
N GLY A 140 -12.60 -0.94 0.20
CA GLY A 140 -11.75 -1.94 -0.44
C GLY A 140 -11.42 -3.07 0.52
N ASP A 141 -10.62 -4.03 0.12
CA ASP A 141 -10.29 -5.21 0.90
C ASP A 141 -8.85 -5.19 1.41
N ILE A 142 -8.59 -5.90 2.49
CA ILE A 142 -7.25 -6.12 3.05
C ILE A 142 -6.95 -7.61 3.06
N ASP A 143 -5.90 -8.01 2.34
CA ASP A 143 -5.37 -9.37 2.33
C ASP A 143 -3.97 -9.42 2.94
N ILE A 144 -3.78 -10.20 4.00
CA ILE A 144 -2.49 -10.35 4.71
C ILE A 144 -2.06 -11.81 4.67
N PHE A 145 -0.83 -12.07 4.19
CA PHE A 145 -0.25 -13.40 4.07
C PHE A 145 1.17 -13.46 4.62
N ASP A 146 1.48 -14.53 5.34
CA ASP A 146 2.85 -14.88 5.78
C ASP A 146 3.60 -13.73 6.49
N CYS A 147 2.93 -13.01 7.39
CA CYS A 147 3.51 -11.86 8.08
C CYS A 147 4.01 -12.22 9.49
N SER A 148 5.12 -11.59 9.89
CA SER A 148 5.67 -11.66 11.26
C SER A 148 5.69 -10.26 11.85
N SER A 149 4.51 -9.76 12.26
CA SER A 149 4.33 -8.34 12.61
C SER A 149 3.26 -8.14 13.68
N ASN A 150 3.41 -7.06 14.45
CA ASN A 150 2.29 -6.52 15.21
C ASN A 150 1.39 -5.73 14.25
N THR A 151 0.19 -6.23 14.03
CA THR A 151 -0.67 -5.75 12.95
C THR A 151 -1.94 -5.12 13.50
N ILE A 152 -2.27 -3.94 13.00
CA ILE A 152 -3.55 -3.27 13.23
C ILE A 152 -4.19 -3.06 11.85
N THR A 153 -5.41 -3.56 11.69
CA THR A 153 -6.23 -3.33 10.49
C THR A 153 -7.50 -2.59 10.85
N ASN A 154 -7.82 -1.54 10.11
CA ASN A 154 -9.07 -0.81 10.24
C ASN A 154 -9.72 -0.68 8.87
N ILE A 155 -10.95 -1.15 8.73
CA ILE A 155 -11.70 -1.06 7.48
C ILE A 155 -13.11 -0.55 7.75
N GLU A 156 -13.56 0.42 6.95
CA GLU A 156 -14.95 0.90 7.07
C GLU A 156 -15.89 0.05 6.22
N ASN A 157 -15.57 -0.17 4.93
CA ASN A 157 -16.37 -0.98 4.00
C ASN A 157 -15.48 -1.92 3.20
N GLY A 158 -15.61 -3.22 3.41
CA GLY A 158 -14.87 -4.26 2.71
C GLY A 158 -14.51 -5.43 3.62
N ASN A 159 -13.72 -6.35 3.10
CA ASN A 159 -13.40 -7.59 3.77
C ASN A 159 -11.94 -7.63 4.23
N ILE A 160 -11.67 -8.40 5.27
CA ILE A 160 -10.32 -8.66 5.75
C ILE A 160 -10.05 -10.16 5.67
N ILE A 161 -8.98 -10.54 4.98
CA ILE A 161 -8.47 -11.90 4.95
C ILE A 161 -7.06 -11.90 5.55
N ILE A 162 -6.86 -12.67 6.62
CA ILE A 162 -5.55 -12.85 7.24
C ILE A 162 -5.21 -14.33 7.26
N ASN A 163 -4.12 -14.69 6.61
CA ASN A 163 -3.63 -16.05 6.62
C ASN A 163 -2.15 -16.09 6.95
N SER A 164 -1.79 -16.78 8.04
CA SER A 164 -0.43 -16.90 8.55
C SER A 164 0.14 -15.56 9.05
N LEU A 165 -0.22 -15.23 10.29
CA LEU A 165 0.33 -14.08 11.02
C LEU A 165 0.97 -14.54 12.33
N GLN A 166 2.25 -14.19 12.51
CA GLN A 166 2.95 -14.30 13.79
C GLN A 166 3.05 -12.92 14.43
N GLY A 167 2.45 -12.74 15.62
CA GLY A 167 2.46 -11.50 16.38
C GLY A 167 1.06 -11.07 16.82
N LYS A 168 0.97 -9.87 17.38
CA LYS A 168 -0.28 -9.30 17.85
C LYS A 168 -1.16 -8.86 16.67
N LEU A 169 -2.45 -9.20 16.72
CA LEU A 169 -3.46 -8.72 15.79
C LEU A 169 -4.52 -7.89 16.50
N ILE A 170 -4.81 -6.71 15.97
CA ILE A 170 -6.02 -5.94 16.26
C ILE A 170 -6.72 -5.66 14.94
N SER A 171 -7.95 -6.13 14.78
CA SER A 171 -8.71 -5.98 13.54
C SER A 171 -10.07 -5.34 13.81
N ASN A 172 -10.34 -4.22 13.17
CA ASN A 172 -11.60 -3.49 13.29
C ASN A 172 -12.27 -3.39 11.92
N THR A 173 -13.50 -3.93 11.81
CA THR A 173 -14.31 -3.91 10.59
C THR A 173 -15.65 -3.23 10.89
N THR A 174 -15.98 -2.17 10.16
CA THR A 174 -17.28 -1.51 10.32
C THR A 174 -18.37 -2.26 9.55
N LEU A 175 -18.14 -2.54 8.27
CA LEU A 175 -19.08 -3.30 7.43
C LEU A 175 -18.30 -4.27 6.53
N GLY A 176 -18.49 -5.57 6.72
CA GLY A 176 -17.85 -6.60 5.89
C GLY A 176 -17.54 -7.89 6.64
N GLU A 177 -16.87 -8.79 5.97
CA GLU A 177 -16.48 -10.08 6.50
C GLU A 177 -15.01 -10.08 6.92
N THR A 178 -14.71 -10.81 8.01
CA THR A 178 -13.34 -11.01 8.50
C THR A 178 -13.04 -12.51 8.56
N LEU A 179 -12.09 -12.94 7.73
CA LEU A 179 -11.62 -14.33 7.67
C LEU A 179 -10.19 -14.41 8.20
N ILE A 180 -9.99 -15.15 9.25
CA ILE A 180 -8.69 -15.28 9.92
C ILE A 180 -8.30 -16.74 10.01
N SER A 181 -7.07 -17.03 9.62
CA SER A 181 -6.50 -18.37 9.73
C SER A 181 -5.02 -18.35 10.13
N ASN A 182 -4.60 -19.35 10.88
CA ASN A 182 -3.20 -19.57 11.25
C ASN A 182 -2.55 -18.37 11.95
N ILE A 183 -3.16 -17.93 13.07
CA ILE A 183 -2.60 -16.85 13.91
C ILE A 183 -1.83 -17.47 15.06
N GLU A 184 -0.62 -16.95 15.30
CA GLU A 184 0.23 -17.32 16.42
C GLU A 184 0.84 -16.06 17.05
N GLY A 185 0.50 -15.78 18.32
CA GLY A 185 0.97 -14.58 19.02
C GLY A 185 0.29 -14.41 20.37
N ASP A 186 0.56 -13.28 21.03
CA ASP A 186 0.08 -13.05 22.39
C ASP A 186 -1.41 -12.64 22.41
N LEU A 187 -1.88 -11.90 21.39
CA LEU A 187 -3.24 -11.35 21.37
C LEU A 187 -3.81 -11.34 19.95
N CYS A 188 -5.06 -11.78 19.84
CA CYS A 188 -5.91 -11.61 18.67
C CYS A 188 -7.19 -10.90 19.07
N GLU A 189 -7.32 -9.61 18.80
CA GLU A 189 -8.49 -8.80 19.10
C GLU A 189 -9.22 -8.45 17.81
N ILE A 190 -10.52 -8.74 17.74
CA ILE A 190 -11.33 -8.55 16.54
C ILE A 190 -12.64 -7.87 16.92
N ASN A 191 -12.93 -6.76 16.29
CA ASN A 191 -14.13 -5.99 16.47
C ASN A 191 -14.85 -5.82 15.12
N ILE A 192 -16.10 -6.29 15.02
CA ILE A 192 -16.94 -6.17 13.83
C ILE A 192 -18.25 -5.49 14.21
N ASN A 193 -18.55 -4.38 13.55
CA ASN A 193 -19.82 -3.69 13.76
C ASN A 193 -20.97 -4.44 13.06
N VAL A 194 -20.85 -4.61 11.73
CA VAL A 194 -21.85 -5.31 10.91
C VAL A 194 -21.13 -6.29 9.98
N GLY A 195 -21.38 -7.58 10.15
CA GLY A 195 -20.75 -8.58 9.28
C GLY A 195 -20.56 -9.93 9.92
N SER A 196 -19.61 -10.70 9.39
CA SER A 196 -19.34 -12.06 9.85
C SER A 196 -17.87 -12.28 10.18
N LEU A 197 -17.60 -13.21 11.09
CA LEU A 197 -16.27 -13.60 11.50
C LEU A 197 -16.09 -15.11 11.33
N LYS A 198 -15.00 -15.49 10.66
CA LYS A 198 -14.57 -16.89 10.67
C LYS A 198 -13.11 -16.97 11.09
N ILE A 199 -12.84 -17.73 12.13
CA ILE A 199 -11.48 -17.96 12.65
C ILE A 199 -11.17 -19.45 12.59
N THR A 200 -9.98 -19.77 12.12
CA THR A 200 -9.43 -21.14 12.12
C THR A 200 -7.97 -21.12 12.56
N ASN A 201 -7.56 -22.09 13.38
CA ASN A 201 -6.17 -22.23 13.87
C ASN A 201 -5.60 -20.95 14.52
N CYS A 202 -6.30 -20.44 15.54
CA CYS A 202 -5.81 -19.34 16.36
C CYS A 202 -5.13 -19.88 17.61
N LYS A 203 -3.83 -19.63 17.74
CA LYS A 203 -3.00 -19.92 18.92
C LYS A 203 -2.62 -18.61 19.60
N SER A 204 -3.60 -17.86 20.05
CA SER A 204 -3.45 -16.56 20.70
C SER A 204 -4.57 -16.38 21.68
N ASP A 205 -4.41 -15.49 22.65
CA ASP A 205 -5.52 -15.02 23.47
C ASP A 205 -6.52 -14.31 22.57
N LEU A 206 -7.68 -14.91 22.39
CA LEU A 206 -8.71 -14.44 21.45
C LEU A 206 -9.76 -13.61 22.15
N ASN A 207 -9.95 -12.38 21.70
CA ASN A 207 -11.03 -11.50 22.08
C ASN A 207 -11.78 -11.05 20.81
N ALA A 208 -13.01 -11.51 20.64
CA ALA A 208 -13.82 -11.19 19.46
C ALA A 208 -15.16 -10.60 19.86
N LYS A 209 -15.54 -9.50 19.21
CA LYS A 209 -16.82 -8.83 19.39
C LYS A 209 -17.48 -8.59 18.03
N ILE A 210 -18.75 -8.95 17.91
CA ILE A 210 -19.59 -8.69 16.74
C ILE A 210 -20.88 -8.05 17.24
N ASP A 211 -21.18 -6.84 16.75
CA ASP A 211 -22.39 -6.13 17.19
C ASP A 211 -23.64 -6.62 16.42
N ILE A 212 -23.55 -6.76 15.09
CA ILE A 212 -24.64 -7.28 14.22
C ILE A 212 -24.03 -8.27 13.23
N GLY A 213 -24.42 -9.53 13.33
CA GLY A 213 -23.94 -10.59 12.44
C GLY A 213 -23.67 -11.90 13.13
N ASN A 214 -22.80 -12.73 12.53
CA ASN A 214 -22.44 -14.08 13.00
C ASN A 214 -20.95 -14.40 12.72
#